data_dff3e3a29b948e1580a43d4f01473c61
#
_entry.id   dff3e3a29b948e1580a43d4f01473c61
#
_cell.length_a   1.000
_cell.length_b   1.000
_cell.length_c   1.000
_cell.angle_alpha   90.00
_cell.angle_beta   90.00
_cell.angle_gamma   90.00
#
_symmetry.space_group_name_H-M   'P 1'
#
loop_
_entity.id
_entity.type
_entity.pdbx_description
1 polymer ?
#
loop_
_entity_poly.entity_id
_entity_poly.type
_entity_poly.pdbx_seq_one_letter_code
_entity_poly.pdbx_strand_id
1 'polypeptide(L)'
;MLSTERIEFKEQSDPRADLHLLIKYPLGENGHKFVVIIPKGRDLVAVSSMTRVDGGQQDKMKEVMEEDSDEWKNWLHECRMQLIASGVDWGIHLGHSKSGRNGPLQAFNVSEPIWFDGLTKNELMQTIRRLWLSKLGLIHEIKFAFGKGNGKPGPVDDWENKKQSTQRIGSPSPPKPKQVHIDESMSFGDGFDPEDWI
;
A
#
# COMPACT_ATOMS: atom_id res chain seq x y z
N MET A 1 8.83 -18.33 -14.56
CA MET A 1 7.84 -18.59 -13.48
C MET A 1 6.45 -18.13 -13.89
N LEU A 2 6.19 -16.82 -14.10
CA LEU A 2 4.85 -16.29 -14.41
C LEU A 2 4.24 -16.90 -15.69
N SER A 3 5.01 -17.04 -16.76
CA SER A 3 4.53 -17.59 -18.04
C SER A 3 4.03 -19.02 -17.93
N THR A 4 4.64 -19.85 -17.07
CA THR A 4 4.21 -21.25 -16.86
C THR A 4 2.85 -21.32 -16.13
N GLU A 5 2.50 -20.28 -15.37
CA GLU A 5 1.20 -20.15 -14.70
C GLU A 5 0.17 -19.37 -15.54
N ARG A 6 0.51 -19.08 -16.79
CA ARG A 6 -0.34 -18.29 -17.73
C ARG A 6 -0.72 -16.91 -17.20
N ILE A 7 0.07 -16.35 -16.26
CA ILE A 7 -0.15 -14.99 -15.77
C ILE A 7 0.25 -14.01 -16.85
N GLU A 8 -0.66 -13.14 -17.22
CA GLU A 8 -0.39 -12.03 -18.12
C GLU A 8 0.52 -11.02 -17.44
N PHE A 9 1.61 -10.64 -18.08
CA PHE A 9 2.51 -9.62 -17.58
C PHE A 9 2.95 -8.66 -18.68
N LYS A 10 3.24 -7.43 -18.26
CA LYS A 10 3.82 -6.39 -19.09
C LYS A 10 5.06 -5.86 -18.40
N GLU A 11 6.19 -5.92 -19.10
CA GLU A 11 7.43 -5.31 -18.63
C GLU A 11 7.35 -3.78 -18.75
N GLN A 12 7.88 -3.10 -17.73
CA GLN A 12 7.96 -1.65 -17.67
C GLN A 12 9.41 -1.24 -17.43
N SER A 13 9.82 -0.12 -17.99
CA SER A 13 11.13 0.46 -17.71
C SER A 13 11.09 1.28 -16.43
N ASP A 14 11.92 0.92 -15.43
CA ASP A 14 12.17 1.73 -14.24
C ASP A 14 13.68 1.80 -13.99
N PRO A 15 14.30 2.98 -14.00
CA PRO A 15 15.75 3.12 -13.81
C PRO A 15 16.24 2.64 -12.44
N ARG A 16 15.35 2.44 -11.47
CA ARG A 16 15.64 1.99 -10.11
C ARG A 16 15.50 0.49 -9.93
N ALA A 17 15.15 -0.25 -10.98
CA ALA A 17 14.90 -1.68 -10.94
C ALA A 17 15.70 -2.41 -12.01
N ASP A 18 16.09 -3.66 -11.72
CA ASP A 18 16.63 -4.60 -12.70
C ASP A 18 15.51 -5.32 -13.45
N LEU A 19 14.35 -5.44 -12.81
CA LEU A 19 13.11 -5.96 -13.41
C LEU A 19 11.91 -5.21 -12.84
N HIS A 20 10.98 -4.82 -13.71
CA HIS A 20 9.70 -4.25 -13.30
C HIS A 20 8.58 -4.83 -14.19
N LEU A 21 7.73 -5.66 -13.60
CA LEU A 21 6.59 -6.28 -14.27
C LEU A 21 5.28 -5.78 -13.68
N LEU A 22 4.35 -5.47 -14.55
CA LEU A 22 2.94 -5.30 -14.19
C LEU A 22 2.22 -6.61 -14.54
N ILE A 23 1.59 -7.24 -13.55
CA ILE A 23 0.85 -8.48 -13.71
C ILE A 23 -0.62 -8.29 -13.33
N LYS A 24 -1.48 -9.20 -13.81
CA LYS A 24 -2.89 -9.25 -13.46
C LYS A 24 -3.22 -10.61 -12.81
N TYR A 25 -3.81 -10.58 -11.62
CA TYR A 25 -4.19 -11.78 -10.88
C TYR A 25 -5.50 -11.56 -10.09
N PRO A 26 -6.41 -12.57 -10.02
CA PRO A 26 -6.43 -13.78 -10.83
C PRO A 26 -6.63 -13.47 -12.32
N LEU A 27 -6.54 -14.50 -13.16
CA LEU A 27 -6.86 -14.38 -14.59
C LEU A 27 -8.33 -13.97 -14.79
N GLY A 28 -8.60 -13.23 -15.87
CA GLY A 28 -9.94 -12.80 -16.21
C GLY A 28 -10.20 -11.30 -16.02
N GLU A 29 -11.40 -10.85 -16.30
CA GLU A 29 -11.77 -9.43 -16.32
C GLU A 29 -11.62 -8.76 -14.94
N ASN A 30 -11.95 -9.49 -13.88
CA ASN A 30 -11.92 -9.00 -12.49
C ASN A 30 -10.54 -9.11 -11.82
N GLY A 31 -9.48 -9.45 -12.56
CA GLY A 31 -8.14 -9.55 -12.01
C GLY A 31 -7.60 -8.19 -11.55
N HIS A 32 -6.91 -8.20 -10.42
CA HIS A 32 -6.27 -7.02 -9.85
C HIS A 32 -4.84 -6.87 -10.40
N LYS A 33 -4.38 -5.63 -10.49
CA LYS A 33 -3.02 -5.33 -10.93
C LYS A 33 -2.04 -5.44 -9.76
N PHE A 34 -0.91 -6.10 -10.02
CA PHE A 34 0.22 -6.18 -9.10
C PHE A 34 1.49 -5.77 -9.83
N VAL A 35 2.43 -5.25 -9.06
CA VAL A 35 3.78 -4.95 -9.51
C VAL A 35 4.70 -6.01 -8.93
N VAL A 36 5.56 -6.58 -9.77
CA VAL A 36 6.65 -7.46 -9.38
C VAL A 36 7.94 -6.77 -9.79
N ILE A 37 8.78 -6.42 -8.82
CA ILE A 37 9.97 -5.62 -9.06
C ILE A 37 11.20 -6.27 -8.41
N ILE A 38 12.34 -6.21 -9.09
CA ILE A 38 13.66 -6.47 -8.52
C ILE A 38 14.34 -5.11 -8.40
N PRO A 39 14.42 -4.52 -7.19
CA PRO A 39 15.09 -3.25 -7.01
C PRO A 39 16.60 -3.39 -7.23
N LYS A 40 17.23 -2.41 -7.87
CA LYS A 40 18.68 -2.43 -8.08
C LYS A 40 19.45 -2.55 -6.77
N GLY A 41 20.42 -3.46 -6.77
CA GLY A 41 21.29 -3.69 -5.62
C GLY A 41 20.61 -4.35 -4.43
N ARG A 42 19.49 -5.04 -4.65
CA ARG A 42 18.78 -5.81 -3.62
C ARG A 42 18.54 -7.24 -4.10
N ASP A 43 18.88 -8.21 -3.27
CA ASP A 43 18.72 -9.64 -3.53
C ASP A 43 17.31 -10.12 -3.16
N LEU A 44 16.29 -9.45 -3.70
CA LEU A 44 14.90 -9.79 -3.45
C LEU A 44 13.99 -9.41 -4.63
N VAL A 45 12.85 -10.08 -4.69
CA VAL A 45 11.69 -9.69 -5.49
C VAL A 45 10.67 -9.07 -4.56
N ALA A 46 10.23 -7.85 -4.82
CA ALA A 46 9.11 -7.24 -4.13
C ALA A 46 7.84 -7.37 -4.98
N VAL A 47 6.78 -7.91 -4.38
CA VAL A 47 5.44 -7.96 -4.97
C VAL A 47 4.58 -6.94 -4.25
N SER A 48 3.87 -6.08 -4.98
CA SER A 48 3.03 -5.06 -4.37
C SER A 48 1.77 -4.77 -5.18
N SER A 49 0.75 -4.24 -4.52
CA SER A 49 -0.45 -3.76 -5.18
C SER A 49 -1.01 -2.54 -4.46
N MET A 50 -1.22 -1.46 -5.20
CA MET A 50 -1.85 -0.24 -4.71
C MET A 50 -3.31 -0.21 -5.14
N THR A 51 -4.20 0.22 -4.25
CA THR A 51 -5.62 0.40 -4.52
C THR A 51 -6.02 1.82 -4.12
N ARG A 52 -6.66 2.53 -5.04
CA ARG A 52 -7.32 3.81 -4.74
C ARG A 52 -8.77 3.54 -4.37
N VAL A 53 -9.23 4.18 -3.31
CA VAL A 53 -10.63 4.11 -2.88
C VAL A 53 -11.48 4.98 -3.81
N ASP A 54 -12.68 4.52 -4.09
CA ASP A 54 -13.65 5.24 -4.93
C ASP A 54 -14.05 6.58 -4.29
N GLY A 55 -14.24 7.62 -5.13
CA GLY A 55 -14.56 8.96 -4.65
C GLY A 55 -15.87 9.01 -3.86
N GLY A 56 -16.90 8.30 -4.31
CA GLY A 56 -18.17 8.25 -3.57
C GLY A 56 -18.08 7.53 -2.23
N GLN A 57 -17.16 6.56 -2.11
CA GLN A 57 -16.87 5.93 -0.82
C GLN A 57 -16.11 6.87 0.11
N GLN A 58 -15.14 7.63 -0.41
CA GLN A 58 -14.43 8.65 0.36
C GLN A 58 -15.40 9.74 0.89
N ASP A 59 -16.39 10.13 0.10
CA ASP A 59 -17.38 11.12 0.53
C ASP A 59 -18.25 10.58 1.68
N LYS A 60 -18.70 9.32 1.60
CA LYS A 60 -19.41 8.66 2.71
C LYS A 60 -18.57 8.49 3.96
N MET A 61 -17.28 8.20 3.81
CA MET A 61 -16.35 8.16 4.94
C MET A 61 -16.27 9.52 5.65
N LYS A 62 -16.28 10.64 4.88
CA LYS A 62 -16.32 11.98 5.47
C LYS A 62 -17.62 12.25 6.23
N GLU A 63 -18.76 11.81 5.70
CA GLU A 63 -20.06 11.92 6.37
C GLU A 63 -20.02 11.20 7.73
N VAL A 64 -19.58 9.94 7.78
CA VAL A 64 -19.42 9.17 9.03
C VAL A 64 -18.45 9.87 10.00
N MET A 65 -17.33 10.39 9.50
CA MET A 65 -16.36 11.13 10.33
C MET A 65 -16.93 12.39 10.97
N GLU A 66 -17.86 13.07 10.28
CA GLU A 66 -18.53 14.29 10.76
C GLU A 66 -19.65 13.94 11.75
N GLU A 67 -20.37 12.84 11.54
CA GLU A 67 -21.48 12.38 12.37
C GLU A 67 -21.00 11.66 13.64
N ASP A 68 -20.08 10.73 13.51
CA ASP A 68 -19.48 9.94 14.60
C ASP A 68 -18.00 9.64 14.35
N SER A 69 -17.14 10.45 14.94
CA SER A 69 -15.68 10.28 14.81
C SER A 69 -15.16 9.00 15.45
N ASP A 70 -15.86 8.44 16.45
CA ASP A 70 -15.43 7.22 17.14
C ASP A 70 -15.83 5.98 16.35
N GLU A 71 -16.97 5.99 15.65
CA GLU A 71 -17.32 4.95 14.68
C GLU A 71 -16.26 4.87 13.58
N TRP A 72 -15.85 6.02 13.03
CA TRP A 72 -14.78 6.09 12.03
C TRP A 72 -13.46 5.51 12.54
N LYS A 73 -13.02 5.91 13.75
CA LYS A 73 -11.77 5.42 14.34
C LYS A 73 -11.81 3.91 14.58
N ASN A 74 -12.94 3.39 15.08
CA ASN A 74 -13.14 1.97 15.31
C ASN A 74 -13.08 1.20 13.99
N TRP A 75 -13.80 1.65 12.96
CA TRP A 75 -13.74 1.03 11.64
C TRP A 75 -12.31 1.03 11.06
N LEU A 76 -11.59 2.13 11.15
CA LEU A 76 -10.22 2.23 10.67
C LEU A 76 -9.26 1.34 11.46
N HIS A 77 -9.47 1.21 12.78
CA HIS A 77 -8.73 0.29 13.63
C HIS A 77 -8.96 -1.17 13.19
N GLU A 78 -10.18 -1.58 12.98
CA GLU A 78 -10.55 -2.91 12.49
C GLU A 78 -9.87 -3.22 11.13
N CYS A 79 -9.88 -2.28 10.20
CA CYS A 79 -9.17 -2.40 8.92
C CYS A 79 -7.67 -2.64 9.13
N ARG A 80 -7.02 -1.91 10.06
CA ARG A 80 -5.61 -2.11 10.40
C ARG A 80 -5.36 -3.48 10.99
N MET A 81 -6.19 -3.90 11.94
CA MET A 81 -6.07 -5.22 12.58
C MET A 81 -6.23 -6.35 11.55
N GLN A 82 -7.15 -6.22 10.59
CA GLN A 82 -7.31 -7.16 9.49
C GLN A 82 -6.06 -7.24 8.61
N LEU A 83 -5.46 -6.09 8.26
CA LEU A 83 -4.22 -6.04 7.49
C LEU A 83 -3.04 -6.65 8.25
N ILE A 84 -2.90 -6.36 9.55
CA ILE A 84 -1.87 -6.98 10.42
C ILE A 84 -2.07 -8.50 10.47
N ALA A 85 -3.29 -8.96 10.68
CA ALA A 85 -3.61 -10.39 10.75
C ALA A 85 -3.35 -11.14 9.43
N SER A 86 -3.35 -10.43 8.30
CA SER A 86 -3.04 -11.03 7.00
C SER A 86 -1.57 -11.39 6.81
N GLY A 87 -0.68 -10.87 7.67
CA GLY A 87 0.75 -11.18 7.67
C GLY A 87 1.54 -10.60 6.48
N VAL A 88 1.00 -9.59 5.79
CA VAL A 88 1.68 -8.89 4.69
C VAL A 88 2.06 -7.48 5.10
N ASP A 89 3.07 -6.91 4.46
CA ASP A 89 3.36 -5.48 4.61
C ASP A 89 2.24 -4.66 4.01
N TRP A 90 1.87 -3.58 4.68
CA TRP A 90 0.77 -2.74 4.24
C TRP A 90 1.03 -1.26 4.53
N GLY A 91 0.29 -0.42 3.84
CA GLY A 91 0.24 1.01 4.11
C GLY A 91 -1.12 1.57 3.74
N ILE A 92 -1.57 2.56 4.50
CA ILE A 92 -2.81 3.29 4.23
C ILE A 92 -2.50 4.77 4.00
N HIS A 93 -3.24 5.38 3.09
CA HIS A 93 -3.16 6.81 2.77
C HIS A 93 -4.47 7.45 3.19
N LEU A 94 -4.41 8.22 4.28
CA LEU A 94 -5.53 8.99 4.77
C LEU A 94 -5.49 10.40 4.18
N GLY A 95 -6.64 10.95 3.89
CA GLY A 95 -6.77 12.35 3.46
C GLY A 95 -6.41 13.32 4.57
N HIS A 96 -6.18 14.56 4.18
CA HIS A 96 -5.94 15.64 5.12
C HIS A 96 -7.27 16.16 5.72
N SER A 97 -7.26 16.40 7.02
CA SER A 97 -8.32 17.12 7.73
C SER A 97 -7.74 18.38 8.38
N LYS A 98 -8.59 19.20 8.98
CA LYS A 98 -8.15 20.41 9.72
C LYS A 98 -7.20 20.10 10.88
N SER A 99 -7.23 18.87 11.40
CA SER A 99 -6.43 18.38 12.53
C SER A 99 -5.28 17.45 12.13
N GLY A 100 -4.93 17.36 10.83
CA GLY A 100 -3.84 16.52 10.35
C GLY A 100 -4.25 15.42 9.38
N ARG A 101 -3.59 14.25 9.37
CA ARG A 101 -3.87 13.12 8.46
C ARG A 101 -4.93 12.17 9.00
N ASN A 102 -6.07 12.71 9.40
CA ASN A 102 -7.20 11.94 9.94
C ASN A 102 -8.41 11.94 9.00
N GLY A 103 -8.21 12.21 7.72
CA GLY A 103 -9.25 12.25 6.71
C GLY A 103 -9.72 10.84 6.28
N PRO A 104 -10.53 10.75 5.24
CA PRO A 104 -11.04 9.48 4.73
C PRO A 104 -9.89 8.62 4.18
N LEU A 105 -10.10 7.30 4.16
CA LEU A 105 -9.17 6.38 3.49
C LEU A 105 -9.19 6.64 1.97
N GLN A 106 -8.08 7.10 1.43
CA GLN A 106 -7.96 7.48 0.02
C GLN A 106 -7.30 6.39 -0.84
N ALA A 107 -6.33 5.69 -0.27
CA ALA A 107 -5.69 4.57 -0.91
C ALA A 107 -5.07 3.63 0.14
N PHE A 108 -4.80 2.41 -0.28
CA PHE A 108 -3.99 1.47 0.50
C PHE A 108 -3.12 0.62 -0.41
N ASN A 109 -2.02 0.14 0.13
CA ASN A 109 -1.15 -0.81 -0.54
C ASN A 109 -0.91 -2.04 0.33
N VAL A 110 -0.65 -3.14 -0.34
CA VAL A 110 -0.13 -4.37 0.27
C VAL A 110 1.13 -4.77 -0.49
N SER A 111 2.12 -5.29 0.22
CA SER A 111 3.39 -5.70 -0.37
C SER A 111 4.02 -6.85 0.41
N GLU A 112 4.92 -7.56 -0.23
CA GLU A 112 5.68 -8.63 0.40
C GLU A 112 7.00 -8.83 -0.35
N PRO A 113 8.16 -8.82 0.33
CA PRO A 113 9.43 -9.18 -0.26
C PRO A 113 9.63 -10.70 -0.27
N ILE A 114 10.26 -11.22 -1.33
CA ILE A 114 10.74 -12.60 -1.42
C ILE A 114 12.23 -12.52 -1.67
N TRP A 115 13.04 -12.97 -0.73
CA TRP A 115 14.48 -13.01 -0.87
C TRP A 115 14.90 -14.08 -1.89
N PHE A 116 16.00 -13.86 -2.62
CA PHE A 116 16.40 -14.75 -3.72
C PHE A 116 16.67 -16.18 -3.29
N ASP A 117 17.17 -16.40 -2.09
CA ASP A 117 17.39 -17.74 -1.51
C ASP A 117 16.09 -18.51 -1.25
N GLY A 118 14.98 -17.79 -0.98
CA GLY A 118 13.63 -18.34 -0.84
C GLY A 118 12.77 -18.26 -2.10
N LEU A 119 13.28 -17.66 -3.18
CA LEU A 119 12.48 -17.42 -4.38
C LEU A 119 12.25 -18.72 -5.17
N THR A 120 11.11 -19.32 -4.98
CA THR A 120 10.60 -20.42 -5.78
C THR A 120 9.35 -20.00 -6.55
N LYS A 121 8.97 -20.80 -7.54
CA LYS A 121 7.70 -20.61 -8.26
C LYS A 121 6.51 -20.67 -7.30
N ASN A 122 6.52 -21.63 -6.37
CA ASN A 122 5.47 -21.79 -5.38
C ASN A 122 5.40 -20.58 -4.46
N GLU A 123 6.53 -20.09 -3.94
CA GLU A 123 6.55 -18.92 -3.06
C GLU A 123 6.04 -17.67 -3.75
N LEU A 124 6.48 -17.41 -4.98
CA LEU A 124 5.97 -16.26 -5.75
C LEU A 124 4.45 -16.34 -5.94
N MET A 125 3.90 -17.51 -6.27
CA MET A 125 2.46 -17.69 -6.46
C MET A 125 1.67 -17.56 -5.16
N GLN A 126 2.20 -18.10 -4.05
CA GLN A 126 1.58 -17.97 -2.73
C GLN A 126 1.59 -16.52 -2.24
N THR A 127 2.69 -15.79 -2.46
CA THR A 127 2.78 -14.36 -2.15
C THR A 127 1.75 -13.55 -2.95
N ILE A 128 1.65 -13.74 -4.26
CA ILE A 128 0.64 -13.06 -5.08
C ILE A 128 -0.77 -13.37 -4.57
N ARG A 129 -1.05 -14.62 -4.21
CA ARG A 129 -2.34 -15.05 -3.68
C ARG A 129 -2.63 -14.43 -2.30
N ARG A 130 -1.67 -14.40 -1.37
CA ARG A 130 -1.81 -13.74 -0.05
C ARG A 130 -2.15 -12.28 -0.21
N LEU A 131 -1.37 -11.56 -1.00
CA LEU A 131 -1.60 -10.13 -1.28
C LEU A 131 -2.96 -9.89 -1.93
N TRP A 132 -3.39 -10.75 -2.85
CA TRP A 132 -4.71 -10.65 -3.47
C TRP A 132 -5.84 -10.83 -2.46
N LEU A 133 -5.74 -11.84 -1.57
CA LEU A 133 -6.74 -12.09 -0.52
C LEU A 133 -6.81 -10.95 0.49
N SER A 134 -5.66 -10.45 0.95
CA SER A 134 -5.56 -9.31 1.89
C SER A 134 -6.21 -8.05 1.29
N LYS A 135 -5.87 -7.76 0.04
CA LYS A 135 -6.46 -6.65 -0.71
C LYS A 135 -7.96 -6.82 -0.92
N LEU A 136 -8.41 -8.02 -1.29
CA LEU A 136 -9.82 -8.33 -1.52
C LEU A 136 -10.63 -8.18 -0.24
N GLY A 137 -10.10 -8.63 0.89
CA GLY A 137 -10.74 -8.47 2.20
C GLY A 137 -11.05 -7.00 2.50
N LEU A 138 -10.04 -6.12 2.39
CA LEU A 138 -10.25 -4.69 2.65
C LEU A 138 -11.19 -4.02 1.61
N ILE A 139 -11.14 -4.43 0.34
CA ILE A 139 -12.10 -3.94 -0.67
C ILE A 139 -13.53 -4.34 -0.30
N HIS A 140 -13.74 -5.57 0.18
CA HIS A 140 -15.05 -6.03 0.61
C HIS A 140 -15.53 -5.26 1.84
N GLU A 141 -14.67 -5.02 2.81
CA GLU A 141 -14.97 -4.23 4.00
C GLU A 141 -15.40 -2.81 3.64
N ILE A 142 -14.63 -2.13 2.80
CA ILE A 142 -14.99 -0.79 2.30
C ILE A 142 -16.35 -0.80 1.58
N LYS A 143 -16.62 -1.81 0.75
CA LYS A 143 -17.89 -1.91 0.04
C LYS A 143 -19.06 -2.24 0.97
N PHE A 144 -18.83 -3.01 2.01
CA PHE A 144 -19.83 -3.34 3.01
C PHE A 144 -20.22 -2.10 3.82
N ALA A 145 -19.23 -1.36 4.33
CA ALA A 145 -19.46 -0.19 5.17
C ALA A 145 -19.96 1.03 4.35
N PHE A 146 -19.41 1.28 3.16
CA PHE A 146 -19.64 2.52 2.38
C PHE A 146 -20.30 2.30 1.02
N GLY A 147 -20.73 1.06 0.72
CA GLY A 147 -21.42 0.72 -0.53
C GLY A 147 -20.50 0.67 -1.75
N LYS A 148 -21.11 0.59 -2.96
CA LYS A 148 -20.38 0.34 -4.20
C LYS A 148 -19.51 1.51 -4.69
N GLY A 149 -19.78 2.73 -4.25
CA GLY A 149 -19.14 3.93 -4.81
C GLY A 149 -19.68 4.33 -6.19
N ASN A 150 -18.96 5.24 -6.84
CA ASN A 150 -19.35 5.84 -8.13
C ASN A 150 -18.63 5.20 -9.33
N GLY A 151 -17.79 4.19 -9.11
CA GLY A 151 -16.95 3.56 -10.14
C GLY A 151 -15.76 4.41 -10.58
N LYS A 152 -15.46 5.52 -9.91
CA LYS A 152 -14.33 6.41 -10.20
C LYS A 152 -13.39 6.48 -9.01
N PRO A 153 -12.07 6.27 -9.21
CA PRO A 153 -11.10 6.41 -8.12
C PRO A 153 -11.08 7.85 -7.61
N GLY A 154 -11.17 8.02 -6.31
CA GLY A 154 -11.14 9.31 -5.65
C GLY A 154 -9.74 9.95 -5.64
N PRO A 155 -9.59 11.20 -5.18
CA PRO A 155 -8.31 11.89 -5.03
C PRO A 155 -7.44 11.20 -3.98
N VAL A 156 -6.12 11.43 -4.07
CA VAL A 156 -5.14 11.08 -3.03
C VAL A 156 -4.27 12.30 -2.81
N ASP A 157 -4.46 12.99 -1.69
CA ASP A 157 -3.88 14.29 -1.40
C ASP A 157 -2.34 14.31 -1.50
N ASP A 158 -1.69 13.27 -0.97
CA ASP A 158 -0.22 13.15 -1.02
C ASP A 158 0.33 13.04 -2.45
N TRP A 159 -0.47 12.56 -3.40
CA TRP A 159 -0.04 12.41 -4.80
C TRP A 159 -0.23 13.70 -5.60
N GLU A 160 -1.22 14.50 -5.25
CA GLU A 160 -1.48 15.78 -5.89
C GLU A 160 -0.45 16.81 -5.48
N ASN A 161 -0.05 16.84 -4.21
CA ASN A 161 1.00 17.72 -3.70
C ASN A 161 2.38 17.43 -4.34
N LYS A 162 2.70 16.18 -4.63
CA LYS A 162 3.95 15.82 -5.35
C LYS A 162 3.99 16.36 -6.78
N LYS A 163 2.86 16.44 -7.48
CA LYS A 163 2.80 17.00 -8.84
C LYS A 163 3.07 18.50 -8.86
N GLN A 164 2.70 19.22 -7.82
CA GLN A 164 2.95 20.66 -7.71
C GLN A 164 4.40 20.99 -7.31
N SER A 165 5.05 20.12 -6.52
CA SER A 165 6.43 20.32 -6.10
C SER A 165 7.47 20.00 -7.20
N THR A 166 7.15 19.10 -8.14
CA THR A 166 8.06 18.74 -9.24
C THR A 166 8.19 19.83 -10.31
N GLN A 167 7.29 20.82 -10.32
CA GLN A 167 7.39 21.96 -11.23
C GLN A 167 8.28 23.11 -10.73
N ARG A 168 8.85 23.05 -9.53
CA ARG A 168 9.57 24.18 -8.91
C ARG A 168 10.99 23.95 -8.44
N ILE A 169 11.66 22.83 -8.73
CA ILE A 169 13.04 22.64 -8.23
C ILE A 169 13.93 22.12 -9.35
N GLY A 170 14.88 22.99 -9.75
CA GLY A 170 16.10 22.59 -10.44
C GLY A 170 16.82 21.53 -9.60
N SER A 171 17.39 20.55 -10.27
CA SER A 171 18.02 19.34 -9.71
C SER A 171 18.82 19.59 -8.43
N PRO A 172 18.42 19.05 -7.28
CA PRO A 172 19.33 18.97 -6.14
C PRO A 172 20.22 17.75 -6.29
N SER A 173 21.49 17.93 -5.97
CA SER A 173 22.46 16.84 -5.82
C SER A 173 21.95 15.75 -4.89
N PRO A 174 22.28 14.47 -5.15
CA PRO A 174 21.81 13.38 -4.30
C PRO A 174 22.28 13.58 -2.86
N PRO A 175 21.42 13.43 -1.86
CA PRO A 175 21.81 13.53 -0.46
C PRO A 175 22.84 12.44 -0.14
N LYS A 176 23.95 12.82 0.49
CA LYS A 176 24.92 11.87 1.04
C LYS A 176 24.18 10.94 2.02
N PRO A 177 24.46 9.63 2.03
CA PRO A 177 23.85 8.73 2.99
C PRO A 177 24.21 9.19 4.41
N LYS A 178 23.21 9.57 5.20
CA LYS A 178 23.39 9.78 6.63
C LYS A 178 23.67 8.42 7.24
N GLN A 179 24.86 8.26 7.84
CA GLN A 179 25.10 7.14 8.74
C GLN A 179 24.07 7.23 9.86
N VAL A 180 23.21 6.22 9.94
CA VAL A 180 22.32 6.04 11.08
C VAL A 180 23.20 5.52 12.20
N HIS A 181 23.50 6.36 13.20
CA HIS A 181 24.08 5.91 14.45
C HIS A 181 22.98 5.12 15.17
N ILE A 182 23.14 3.80 15.19
CA ILE A 182 22.32 2.94 16.06
C ILE A 182 22.94 3.13 17.46
N ASP A 183 22.20 3.77 18.33
CA ASP A 183 22.58 3.88 19.75
C ASP A 183 22.30 2.52 20.41
N GLU A 184 23.36 1.78 20.70
CA GLU A 184 23.28 0.46 21.34
C GLU A 184 22.74 0.51 22.78
N SER A 185 22.51 1.69 23.34
CA SER A 185 21.90 1.88 24.66
C SER A 185 20.38 1.86 24.67
N MET A 186 19.73 1.86 23.50
CA MET A 186 18.26 1.70 23.42
C MET A 186 17.85 0.24 23.64
N SER A 187 17.57 -0.08 24.88
CA SER A 187 16.86 -1.31 25.24
C SER A 187 15.44 -1.28 24.66
N PHE A 188 15.06 -2.40 24.06
CA PHE A 188 13.70 -2.61 23.53
C PHE A 188 12.72 -2.58 24.74
N GLY A 189 12.16 -1.45 25.07
CA GLY A 189 11.23 -1.32 26.20
C GLY A 189 11.06 0.06 26.81
N ASP A 190 12.03 0.97 26.67
CA ASP A 190 11.98 2.26 27.35
C ASP A 190 11.46 3.44 26.52
N GLY A 191 10.88 3.19 25.36
CA GLY A 191 10.37 4.23 24.45
C GLY A 191 9.10 3.86 23.68
N PHE A 192 8.43 2.78 24.05
CA PHE A 192 7.19 2.39 23.41
C PHE A 192 6.00 3.01 24.15
N ASP A 193 5.52 4.14 23.70
CA ASP A 193 4.25 4.70 24.11
C ASP A 193 3.15 4.22 23.13
N PRO A 194 2.20 3.38 23.61
CA PRO A 194 1.09 2.91 22.77
C PRO A 194 0.20 4.05 22.25
N GLU A 195 0.23 5.24 22.88
CA GLU A 195 -0.58 6.39 22.47
C GLU A 195 -0.01 7.13 21.24
N ASP A 196 1.25 6.91 20.89
CA ASP A 196 1.87 7.48 19.68
C ASP A 196 1.40 6.79 18.38
N TRP A 197 0.60 5.73 18.47
CA TRP A 197 0.10 4.93 17.35
C TRP A 197 -1.41 5.04 17.09
N ILE A 198 -2.08 5.92 17.83
CA ILE A 198 -3.53 6.16 17.69
C ILE A 198 -3.80 7.40 16.83
#